data_dbc16a5173ddf98641761b2c41b06ac0
#
_entry.id   dbc16a5173ddf98641761b2c41b06ac0
#
_cell.length_a   1.000
_cell.length_b   1.000
_cell.length_c   1.000
_cell.angle_alpha   90.00
_cell.angle_beta   90.00
_cell.angle_gamma   90.00
#
_symmetry.space_group_name_H-M   'P 1'
#
loop_
_entity.id
_entity.type
_entity.pdbx_description
1 polymer ?
#
loop_
_entity_poly.entity_id
_entity_poly.type
_entity_poly.pdbx_seq_one_letter_code
_entity_poly.pdbx_strand_id
1 'polypeptide(L)'
;QYTYLHICGNTYISISEFLIAESVKMFSTIKIYHNPECGTSRNTLALIQNAGIEPIVIEYLITPPSKAELIELIRSAGLSVREAIRKNVPPYSDLEIVREDWSDEQLLNFMLQHPILINRPFVVTDLGTRLCRPSEVVLDILPFPQKGAFSKEDGEKIIDENGQRIK
;
A
#
# COMPACT_ATOMS: atom_id res chain seq x y z
N GLN A 1 30.87 -19.69 19.74
CA GLN A 1 31.34 -20.21 18.44
C GLN A 1 30.36 -19.71 17.37
N TYR A 2 30.76 -18.74 16.55
CA TYR A 2 29.90 -18.18 15.48
C TYR A 2 30.06 -19.05 14.25
N THR A 3 28.97 -19.57 13.74
CA THR A 3 28.96 -20.35 12.49
C THR A 3 28.64 -19.41 11.33
N TYR A 4 29.47 -19.41 10.30
CA TYR A 4 29.33 -18.58 9.10
C TYR A 4 29.01 -19.44 7.89
N LEU A 5 28.16 -18.93 7.00
CA LEU A 5 27.87 -19.51 5.69
C LEU A 5 28.67 -18.78 4.60
N HIS A 6 29.29 -19.53 3.70
CA HIS A 6 30.01 -18.99 2.55
C HIS A 6 29.01 -18.77 1.39
N ILE A 7 28.90 -17.53 0.95
CA ILE A 7 28.13 -17.20 -0.26
C ILE A 7 29.11 -16.78 -1.35
N CYS A 8 28.79 -17.10 -2.58
CA CYS A 8 29.64 -16.92 -3.74
C CYS A 8 30.40 -15.57 -3.75
N GLY A 9 31.76 -15.63 -3.71
CA GLY A 9 32.65 -14.46 -3.66
C GLY A 9 32.90 -13.98 -2.22
N ASN A 10 33.95 -14.33 -1.62
CA ASN A 10 34.63 -13.85 -0.37
C ASN A 10 33.79 -13.06 0.69
N THR A 11 32.47 -13.21 0.71
CA THR A 11 31.58 -12.57 1.68
C THR A 11 31.06 -13.62 2.64
N TYR A 12 31.32 -13.42 3.93
CA TYR A 12 30.83 -14.27 5.01
C TYR A 12 29.71 -13.53 5.73
N ILE A 13 28.53 -14.14 5.86
CA ILE A 13 27.46 -13.65 6.71
C ILE A 13 27.23 -14.62 7.86
N SER A 14 26.86 -14.11 9.01
CA SER A 14 26.50 -14.97 10.14
C SER A 14 25.20 -15.72 9.83
N ILE A 15 25.05 -16.92 10.41
CA ILE A 15 23.80 -17.71 10.26
C ILE A 15 22.60 -16.89 10.75
N SER A 16 22.77 -16.06 11.78
CA SER A 16 21.72 -15.18 12.27
C SER A 16 21.31 -14.12 11.24
N GLU A 17 22.28 -13.50 10.56
CA GLU A 17 21.98 -12.53 9.49
C GLU A 17 21.33 -13.20 8.28
N PHE A 18 21.76 -14.42 7.93
CA PHE A 18 21.14 -15.20 6.87
C PHE A 18 19.70 -15.59 7.23
N LEU A 19 19.45 -16.08 8.46
CA LEU A 19 18.11 -16.43 8.94
C LEU A 19 17.20 -15.20 9.05
N ILE A 20 17.75 -14.04 9.42
CA ILE A 20 17.00 -12.78 9.43
C ILE A 20 16.69 -12.36 7.98
N ALA A 21 17.63 -12.45 7.06
CA ALA A 21 17.42 -12.11 5.65
C ALA A 21 16.40 -13.07 4.99
N GLU A 22 16.45 -14.37 5.30
CA GLU A 22 15.47 -15.35 4.85
C GLU A 22 14.10 -15.14 5.50
N SER A 23 14.04 -14.75 6.77
CA SER A 23 12.79 -14.40 7.45
C SER A 23 12.16 -13.14 6.84
N VAL A 24 12.98 -12.14 6.48
CA VAL A 24 12.54 -10.94 5.75
C VAL A 24 12.02 -11.28 4.36
N LYS A 25 12.62 -12.29 3.70
CA LYS A 25 12.19 -12.77 2.38
C LYS A 25 10.93 -13.65 2.44
N MET A 26 10.66 -14.25 3.60
CA MET A 26 9.47 -15.07 3.87
C MET A 26 8.25 -14.22 4.26
N PHE A 27 8.42 -12.97 4.68
CA PHE A 27 7.34 -12.00 4.78
C PHE A 27 7.09 -11.44 3.39
N SER A 28 5.97 -11.82 2.85
CA SER A 28 5.57 -11.67 1.49
C SER A 28 5.66 -10.23 0.98
N THR A 29 5.67 -10.18 -0.28
CA THR A 29 5.72 -9.05 -1.15
C THR A 29 4.63 -8.04 -0.81
N ILE A 30 4.98 -6.92 -0.21
CA ILE A 30 4.06 -5.80 -0.04
C ILE A 30 3.80 -5.18 -1.41
N LYS A 31 2.52 -4.94 -1.72
CA LYS A 31 2.09 -4.27 -2.95
C LYS A 31 1.40 -2.97 -2.61
N ILE A 32 1.69 -1.93 -3.36
CA ILE A 32 0.98 -0.66 -3.29
C ILE A 32 0.43 -0.29 -4.67
N TYR A 33 -0.88 -0.07 -4.75
CA TYR A 33 -1.56 0.50 -5.92
C TYR A 33 -1.45 2.02 -5.83
N HIS A 34 -0.47 2.54 -6.56
CA HIS A 34 0.11 3.86 -6.38
C HIS A 34 -0.35 4.84 -7.45
N ASN A 35 -0.51 6.10 -7.04
CA ASN A 35 -0.61 7.24 -7.95
C ASN A 35 0.48 8.25 -7.55
N PRO A 36 1.52 8.46 -8.38
CA PRO A 36 2.61 9.39 -8.07
C PRO A 36 2.16 10.85 -7.93
N GLU A 37 1.05 11.24 -8.56
CA GLU A 37 0.48 12.58 -8.44
C GLU A 37 -0.33 12.81 -7.14
N CYS A 38 -0.48 11.77 -6.31
CA CYS A 38 -1.25 11.86 -5.07
C CYS A 38 -0.33 11.93 -3.85
N GLY A 39 -0.36 13.04 -3.09
CA GLY A 39 0.43 13.20 -1.86
C GLY A 39 0.18 12.10 -0.83
N THR A 40 -1.07 11.70 -0.61
CA THR A 40 -1.39 10.56 0.28
C THR A 40 -0.70 9.27 -0.19
N SER A 41 -0.69 9.02 -1.50
CA SER A 41 -0.06 7.83 -2.08
C SER A 41 1.47 7.87 -1.93
N ARG A 42 2.10 9.03 -2.13
CA ARG A 42 3.54 9.22 -1.91
C ARG A 42 3.92 9.07 -0.43
N ASN A 43 3.16 9.68 0.48
CA ASN A 43 3.39 9.55 1.92
C ASN A 43 3.24 8.09 2.39
N THR A 44 2.28 7.34 1.84
CA THR A 44 2.10 5.91 2.15
C THR A 44 3.30 5.09 1.69
N LEU A 45 3.76 5.31 0.46
CA LEU A 45 4.96 4.65 -0.07
C LEU A 45 6.20 4.95 0.79
N ALA A 46 6.38 6.21 1.18
CA ALA A 46 7.50 6.63 2.02
C ALA A 46 7.45 5.99 3.42
N LEU A 47 6.26 5.80 4.02
CA LEU A 47 6.09 5.09 5.29
C LEU A 47 6.46 3.60 5.18
N ILE A 48 6.13 2.95 4.06
CA ILE A 48 6.55 1.57 3.80
C ILE A 48 8.08 1.49 3.70
N GLN A 49 8.69 2.40 2.95
CA GLN A 49 10.15 2.47 2.79
C GLN A 49 10.86 2.82 4.10
N ASN A 50 10.27 3.66 4.95
CA ASN A 50 10.80 3.98 6.28
C ASN A 50 10.77 2.80 7.26
N ALA A 51 9.97 1.76 6.98
CA ALA A 51 10.04 0.47 7.67
C ALA A 51 11.14 -0.46 7.10
N GLY A 52 11.93 0.02 6.11
CA GLY A 52 12.99 -0.75 5.47
C GLY A 52 12.49 -1.76 4.44
N ILE A 53 11.31 -1.55 3.89
CA ILE A 53 10.68 -2.44 2.92
C ILE A 53 10.63 -1.74 1.57
N GLU A 54 11.04 -2.43 0.51
CA GLU A 54 10.81 -1.99 -0.87
C GLU A 54 9.60 -2.73 -1.43
N PRO A 55 8.44 -2.05 -1.60
CA PRO A 55 7.23 -2.70 -2.07
C PRO A 55 7.23 -2.87 -3.59
N ILE A 56 6.38 -3.76 -4.10
CA ILE A 56 6.00 -3.72 -5.52
C ILE A 56 5.06 -2.52 -5.71
N VAL A 57 5.51 -1.56 -6.49
CA VAL A 57 4.73 -0.36 -6.84
C VAL A 57 3.97 -0.64 -8.14
N ILE A 58 2.64 -0.59 -8.06
CA ILE A 58 1.74 -0.73 -9.20
C ILE A 58 1.12 0.62 -9.49
N GLU A 59 1.57 1.28 -10.53
CA GLU A 59 0.94 2.52 -11.02
C GLU A 59 -0.38 2.15 -11.71
N TYR A 60 -1.46 2.08 -10.95
CA TYR A 60 -2.74 1.54 -11.38
C TYR A 60 -3.44 2.33 -12.50
N LEU A 61 -3.03 3.57 -12.74
CA LEU A 61 -3.51 4.36 -13.89
C LEU A 61 -2.88 3.90 -15.21
N ILE A 62 -1.69 3.28 -15.16
CA ILE A 62 -0.96 2.74 -16.31
C ILE A 62 -1.25 1.24 -16.43
N THR A 63 -1.21 0.53 -15.31
CA THR A 63 -1.47 -0.90 -15.22
C THR A 63 -2.64 -1.14 -14.26
N PRO A 64 -3.89 -0.97 -14.71
CA PRO A 64 -5.07 -1.14 -13.88
C PRO A 64 -5.20 -2.58 -13.37
N PRO A 65 -5.77 -2.77 -12.17
CA PRO A 65 -6.08 -4.11 -11.69
C PRO A 65 -7.13 -4.77 -12.61
N SER A 66 -7.07 -6.08 -12.71
CA SER A 66 -8.17 -6.85 -13.29
C SER A 66 -9.44 -6.71 -12.43
N LYS A 67 -10.60 -7.08 -12.98
CA LYS A 67 -11.85 -7.06 -12.22
C LYS A 67 -11.77 -7.92 -10.96
N ALA A 68 -11.17 -9.11 -11.07
CA ALA A 68 -11.00 -10.02 -9.94
C ALA A 68 -10.10 -9.41 -8.86
N GLU A 69 -8.98 -8.78 -9.26
CA GLU A 69 -8.08 -8.09 -8.32
C GLU A 69 -8.76 -6.90 -7.64
N LEU A 70 -9.53 -6.10 -8.38
CA LEU A 70 -10.25 -4.96 -7.82
C LEU A 70 -11.29 -5.41 -6.78
N ILE A 71 -12.08 -6.45 -7.09
CA ILE A 71 -13.04 -7.03 -6.15
C ILE A 71 -12.32 -7.52 -4.88
N GLU A 72 -11.21 -8.23 -5.05
CA GLU A 72 -10.44 -8.75 -3.91
C GLU A 72 -9.84 -7.63 -3.06
N LEU A 73 -9.31 -6.57 -3.67
CA LEU A 73 -8.80 -5.41 -2.94
C LEU A 73 -9.89 -4.76 -2.07
N ILE A 74 -11.05 -4.52 -2.66
CA ILE A 74 -12.19 -3.89 -1.97
C ILE A 74 -12.68 -4.78 -0.83
N ARG A 75 -12.87 -6.08 -1.10
CA ARG A 75 -13.34 -7.05 -0.12
C ARG A 75 -12.36 -7.19 1.05
N SER A 76 -11.08 -7.38 0.76
CA SER A 76 -10.03 -7.58 1.77
C SER A 76 -9.75 -6.31 2.59
N ALA A 77 -10.03 -5.13 2.04
CA ALA A 77 -9.98 -3.88 2.77
C ALA A 77 -11.22 -3.63 3.65
N GLY A 78 -12.24 -4.50 3.57
CA GLY A 78 -13.48 -4.36 4.33
C GLY A 78 -14.37 -3.21 3.88
N LEU A 79 -14.29 -2.82 2.60
CA LEU A 79 -15.02 -1.71 2.02
C LEU A 79 -16.20 -2.20 1.16
N SER A 80 -17.23 -1.37 1.05
CA SER A 80 -18.19 -1.46 -0.05
C SER A 80 -17.56 -0.94 -1.35
N VAL A 81 -18.13 -1.32 -2.49
CA VAL A 81 -17.68 -0.80 -3.80
C VAL A 81 -17.76 0.73 -3.84
N ARG A 82 -18.82 1.31 -3.29
CA ARG A 82 -19.00 2.77 -3.23
C ARG A 82 -17.90 3.48 -2.42
N GLU A 83 -17.47 2.91 -1.31
CA GLU A 83 -16.40 3.47 -0.47
C GLU A 83 -15.03 3.43 -1.17
N ALA A 84 -14.84 2.49 -2.09
CA ALA A 84 -13.63 2.39 -2.89
C ALA A 84 -13.57 3.37 -4.06
N ILE A 85 -14.65 4.13 -4.33
CA ILE A 85 -14.71 5.08 -5.44
C ILE A 85 -14.18 6.45 -5.04
N ARG A 86 -13.31 6.99 -5.88
CA ARG A 86 -12.85 8.38 -5.80
C ARG A 86 -13.91 9.34 -6.34
N LYS A 87 -14.38 10.25 -5.48
CA LYS A 87 -15.49 11.16 -5.79
C LYS A 87 -15.04 12.45 -6.51
N ASN A 88 -13.82 12.92 -6.22
CA ASN A 88 -13.33 14.23 -6.70
C ASN A 88 -12.59 14.10 -8.05
N VAL A 89 -13.25 13.51 -9.04
CA VAL A 89 -12.71 13.35 -10.40
C VAL A 89 -13.86 13.46 -11.41
N PRO A 90 -13.58 13.98 -12.64
CA PRO A 90 -14.62 14.22 -13.63
C PRO A 90 -15.54 13.03 -13.93
N PRO A 91 -15.05 11.78 -14.11
CA PRO A 91 -15.95 10.66 -14.41
C PRO A 91 -17.00 10.39 -13.32
N TYR A 92 -16.75 10.79 -12.06
CA TYR A 92 -17.72 10.60 -10.99
C TYR A 92 -18.99 11.42 -11.22
N SER A 93 -18.85 12.67 -11.65
CA SER A 93 -19.98 13.55 -11.96
C SER A 93 -20.53 13.29 -13.36
N ASP A 94 -19.65 13.09 -14.35
CA ASP A 94 -20.04 12.91 -15.76
C ASP A 94 -20.88 11.66 -15.97
N LEU A 95 -20.62 10.59 -15.21
CA LEU A 95 -21.35 9.33 -15.24
C LEU A 95 -22.47 9.27 -14.18
N GLU A 96 -22.74 10.38 -13.49
CA GLU A 96 -23.73 10.46 -12.42
C GLU A 96 -23.61 9.35 -11.37
N ILE A 97 -22.36 8.99 -10.99
CA ILE A 97 -22.08 7.88 -10.06
C ILE A 97 -22.67 8.15 -8.66
N VAL A 98 -22.97 9.40 -8.35
CA VAL A 98 -23.65 9.80 -7.11
C VAL A 98 -25.04 9.16 -6.95
N ARG A 99 -25.67 8.77 -8.04
CA ARG A 99 -26.99 8.10 -8.00
C ARG A 99 -26.90 6.79 -7.24
N GLU A 100 -27.87 6.53 -6.39
CA GLU A 100 -27.90 5.35 -5.51
C GLU A 100 -28.37 4.06 -6.20
N ASP A 101 -28.97 4.17 -7.39
CA ASP A 101 -29.53 3.06 -8.15
C ASP A 101 -28.51 2.23 -8.95
N TRP A 102 -27.23 2.64 -8.96
CA TRP A 102 -26.16 1.84 -9.56
C TRP A 102 -25.86 0.59 -8.73
N SER A 103 -25.87 -0.58 -9.38
CA SER A 103 -25.42 -1.83 -8.76
C SER A 103 -23.89 -1.85 -8.58
N ASP A 104 -23.39 -2.68 -7.66
CA ASP A 104 -21.95 -2.88 -7.47
C ASP A 104 -21.25 -3.32 -8.75
N GLU A 105 -21.89 -4.15 -9.56
CA GLU A 105 -21.37 -4.60 -10.85
C GLU A 105 -21.19 -3.44 -11.83
N GLN A 106 -22.13 -2.52 -11.89
CA GLN A 106 -22.05 -1.34 -12.74
C GLN A 106 -20.95 -0.39 -12.25
N LEU A 107 -20.86 -0.19 -10.91
CA LEU A 107 -19.82 0.63 -10.30
C LEU A 107 -18.41 0.06 -10.56
N LEU A 108 -18.23 -1.25 -10.45
CA LEU A 108 -16.98 -1.92 -10.79
C LEU A 108 -16.61 -1.71 -12.27
N ASN A 109 -17.59 -1.82 -13.16
CA ASN A 109 -17.36 -1.58 -14.59
C ASN A 109 -16.93 -0.13 -14.87
N PHE A 110 -17.52 0.87 -14.20
CA PHE A 110 -17.06 2.26 -14.29
C PHE A 110 -15.60 2.42 -13.82
N MET A 111 -15.23 1.80 -12.71
CA MET A 111 -13.86 1.84 -12.16
C MET A 111 -12.85 1.20 -13.12
N LEU A 112 -13.22 0.13 -13.83
CA LEU A 112 -12.36 -0.55 -14.79
C LEU A 112 -12.23 0.24 -16.11
N GLN A 113 -13.30 0.89 -16.54
CA GLN A 113 -13.28 1.77 -17.73
C GLN A 113 -12.55 3.09 -17.46
N HIS A 114 -12.63 3.59 -16.21
CA HIS A 114 -12.04 4.83 -15.76
C HIS A 114 -11.24 4.58 -14.46
N PRO A 115 -10.00 4.05 -14.57
CA PRO A 115 -9.19 3.71 -13.37
C PRO A 115 -8.97 4.87 -12.40
N ILE A 116 -9.08 6.12 -12.86
CA ILE A 116 -9.03 7.32 -12.00
C ILE A 116 -10.11 7.32 -10.92
N LEU A 117 -11.21 6.57 -11.11
CA LEU A 117 -12.28 6.36 -10.13
C LEU A 117 -11.87 5.45 -8.98
N ILE A 118 -10.79 4.67 -9.12
CA ILE A 118 -10.29 3.83 -8.04
C ILE A 118 -9.66 4.74 -6.98
N ASN A 119 -10.15 4.64 -5.74
CA ASN A 119 -9.55 5.37 -4.63
C ASN A 119 -8.15 4.78 -4.31
N ARG A 120 -7.26 5.57 -3.71
CA ARG A 120 -5.83 5.24 -3.61
C ARG A 120 -5.19 5.83 -2.34
N PRO A 121 -4.08 5.24 -1.90
CA PRO A 121 -3.53 3.95 -2.35
C PRO A 121 -4.15 2.78 -1.62
N PHE A 122 -4.32 1.66 -2.31
CA PHE A 122 -4.50 0.36 -1.67
C PHE A 122 -3.13 -0.24 -1.39
N VAL A 123 -2.97 -0.82 -0.20
CA VAL A 123 -1.76 -1.56 0.19
C VAL A 123 -2.16 -2.95 0.62
N VAL A 124 -1.43 -3.94 0.12
CA VAL A 124 -1.60 -5.36 0.43
C VAL A 124 -0.35 -5.89 1.11
N THR A 125 -0.52 -6.48 2.27
CA THR A 125 0.52 -7.17 3.04
C THR A 125 -0.02 -8.49 3.56
N ASP A 126 0.81 -9.33 4.19
CA ASP A 126 0.35 -10.55 4.86
C ASP A 126 -0.55 -10.28 6.07
N LEU A 127 -0.44 -9.08 6.64
CA LEU A 127 -1.25 -8.67 7.78
C LEU A 127 -2.62 -8.09 7.37
N GLY A 128 -2.84 -7.91 6.06
CA GLY A 128 -4.11 -7.45 5.54
C GLY A 128 -4.00 -6.47 4.38
N THR A 129 -5.15 -5.98 3.94
CA THR A 129 -5.30 -4.97 2.88
C THR A 129 -5.97 -3.74 3.46
N ARG A 130 -5.49 -2.55 3.09
CA ARG A 130 -6.09 -1.27 3.48
C ARG A 130 -6.10 -0.29 2.33
N LEU A 131 -7.16 0.50 2.27
CA LEU A 131 -7.14 1.79 1.58
C LEU A 131 -6.52 2.81 2.55
N CYS A 132 -5.28 3.21 2.28
CA CYS A 132 -4.49 4.03 3.22
C CYS A 132 -4.80 5.53 3.05
N ARG A 133 -5.96 5.91 3.55
CA ARG A 133 -6.43 7.31 3.64
C ARG A 133 -7.06 7.53 5.02
N PRO A 134 -6.32 8.25 5.90
CA PRO A 134 -5.02 8.90 5.69
C PRO A 134 -3.85 7.89 5.55
N SER A 135 -2.67 8.39 5.11
CA SER A 135 -1.50 7.55 4.75
C SER A 135 -1.01 6.66 5.89
N GLU A 136 -1.08 7.13 7.14
CA GLU A 136 -0.64 6.42 8.35
C GLU A 136 -1.48 5.18 8.71
N VAL A 137 -2.60 4.95 8.04
CA VAL A 137 -3.36 3.69 8.12
C VAL A 137 -2.49 2.50 7.70
N VAL A 138 -1.49 2.71 6.84
CA VAL A 138 -0.56 1.65 6.42
C VAL A 138 0.21 1.04 7.60
N LEU A 139 0.45 1.81 8.66
CA LEU A 139 1.16 1.34 9.85
C LEU A 139 0.46 0.15 10.53
N ASP A 140 -0.86 0.03 10.39
CA ASP A 140 -1.65 -1.04 10.98
C ASP A 140 -1.40 -2.41 10.32
N ILE A 141 -0.82 -2.42 9.13
CA ILE A 141 -0.58 -3.64 8.34
C ILE A 141 0.88 -3.83 7.92
N LEU A 142 1.80 -2.99 8.42
CA LEU A 142 3.23 -3.19 8.18
C LEU A 142 3.81 -4.23 9.15
N PRO A 143 4.58 -5.23 8.67
CA PRO A 143 5.15 -6.28 9.49
C PRO A 143 6.37 -5.84 10.30
N PHE A 144 6.94 -4.66 9.99
CA PHE A 144 8.15 -4.14 10.64
C PHE A 144 7.92 -2.73 11.18
N PRO A 145 8.64 -2.37 12.28
CA PRO A 145 8.59 -1.03 12.83
C PRO A 145 9.23 0.00 11.90
N GLN A 146 8.89 1.25 12.10
CA GLN A 146 9.53 2.39 11.46
C GLN A 146 10.97 2.52 11.95
N LYS A 147 11.91 2.80 11.05
CA LYS A 147 13.35 2.91 11.37
C LYS A 147 13.76 4.27 11.91
N GLY A 148 12.94 5.29 11.72
CA GLY A 148 13.24 6.65 12.17
C GLY A 148 12.03 7.56 12.06
N ALA A 149 12.22 8.83 12.39
CA ALA A 149 11.20 9.85 12.31
C ALA A 149 10.65 10.00 10.88
N PHE A 150 9.37 10.29 10.80
CA PHE A 150 8.70 10.55 9.52
C PHE A 150 7.72 11.70 9.64
N SER A 151 7.77 12.59 8.66
CA SER A 151 6.78 13.65 8.46
C SER A 151 6.20 13.55 7.05
N LYS A 152 4.92 13.84 6.91
CA LYS A 152 4.26 13.95 5.61
C LYS A 152 4.81 15.15 4.81
N GLU A 153 4.50 15.21 3.53
CA GLU A 153 4.93 16.32 2.65
C GLU A 153 4.43 17.70 3.10
N ASP A 154 3.30 17.75 3.80
CA ASP A 154 2.74 18.98 4.39
C ASP A 154 3.39 19.37 5.73
N GLY A 155 4.35 18.56 6.22
CA GLY A 155 5.07 18.78 7.46
C GLY A 155 4.43 18.13 8.69
N GLU A 156 3.28 17.46 8.56
CA GLU A 156 2.66 16.74 9.67
C GLU A 156 3.56 15.58 10.12
N LYS A 157 3.95 15.62 11.41
CA LYS A 157 4.80 14.60 12.02
C LYS A 157 3.95 13.37 12.38
N ILE A 158 4.33 12.21 11.86
CA ILE A 158 3.62 10.94 12.08
C ILE A 158 4.41 9.98 12.95
N ILE A 159 5.73 9.93 12.78
CA ILE A 159 6.63 9.05 13.53
C ILE A 159 7.69 9.90 14.21
N ASP A 160 7.94 9.63 15.49
CA ASP A 160 8.98 10.28 16.27
C ASP A 160 10.38 9.71 15.99
N GLU A 161 11.40 10.27 16.63
CA GLU A 161 12.81 9.86 16.47
C GLU A 161 13.07 8.43 16.96
N ASN A 162 12.19 7.86 17.78
CA ASN A 162 12.26 6.49 18.27
C ASN A 162 11.49 5.49 17.39
N GLY A 163 10.94 5.95 16.26
CA GLY A 163 10.14 5.12 15.36
C GLY A 163 8.72 4.86 15.88
N GLN A 164 8.24 5.64 16.85
CA GLN A 164 6.92 5.48 17.44
C GLN A 164 5.90 6.42 16.78
N ARG A 165 4.67 5.92 16.61
CA ARG A 165 3.57 6.74 16.09
C ARG A 165 3.22 7.86 17.05
N ILE A 166 3.19 9.08 16.55
CA ILE A 166 2.73 10.25 17.30
C ILE A 166 1.19 10.20 17.35
N LYS A 167 0.61 10.36 18.55
CA LYS A 167 -0.85 10.34 18.75
C LYS A 167 -1.46 11.71 18.52
#